data_7645b2892b9c5bdfe120e5e8eeef9ad5
#
_entry.id   7645b2892b9c5bdfe120e5e8eeef9ad5
#
_cell.length_a   1.000
_cell.length_b   1.000
_cell.length_c   1.000
_cell.angle_alpha   90.00
_cell.angle_beta   90.00
_cell.angle_gamma   90.00
#
_symmetry.space_group_name_H-M   'P 1'
#
loop_
_entity.id
_entity.type
_entity.pdbx_description
1 polymer ?
#
loop_
_entity_poly.entity_id
_entity_poly.type
_entity_poly.pdbx_seq_one_letter_code
_entity_poly.pdbx_strand_id
1 'polypeptide(L)'
;NRLEPAFLQLAKLFSHTVVFFTQPAEVQSMAFSNFCPAITVECGRPGEVNGITHALNFLQHCLKLSEIPTQPVTAEEIALFHTVATVKVPDTIEISFGTATGDLCLINELDQLNFQEIPAGTPFGRVCSDHLNHLEVWSESGQDVGDNFFTIQGGRLQTSKPVMPSMLTKDIEIIRQDCLCYLMERLEHT
;
A
#
# COMPACT_ATOMS: atom_id res chain seq x y z
N ASN A 1 -6.29 -12.71 1.02
CA ASN A 1 -6.91 -12.28 2.26
C ASN A 1 -8.43 -12.45 2.24
N ARG A 2 -9.05 -12.52 3.41
CA ARG A 2 -10.49 -12.63 3.59
C ARG A 2 -10.96 -11.63 4.62
N LEU A 3 -12.21 -11.14 4.48
CA LEU A 3 -12.84 -10.17 5.39
C LEU A 3 -13.70 -10.86 6.48
N GLU A 4 -13.53 -12.16 6.67
CA GLU A 4 -14.23 -12.90 7.72
C GLU A 4 -13.76 -12.46 9.11
N PRO A 5 -14.66 -12.44 10.12
CA PRO A 5 -14.32 -11.91 11.45
C PRO A 5 -13.05 -12.49 12.07
N ALA A 6 -12.79 -13.81 11.93
CA ALA A 6 -11.60 -14.44 12.48
C ALA A 6 -10.28 -13.86 11.92
N PHE A 7 -10.25 -13.47 10.64
CA PHE A 7 -9.09 -12.83 10.02
C PHE A 7 -8.90 -11.41 10.55
N LEU A 8 -9.98 -10.64 10.64
CA LEU A 8 -9.95 -9.27 11.14
C LEU A 8 -9.62 -9.21 12.63
N GLN A 9 -10.12 -10.14 13.43
CA GLN A 9 -9.78 -10.26 14.85
C GLN A 9 -8.30 -10.59 15.05
N LEU A 10 -7.72 -11.45 14.21
CA LEU A 10 -6.30 -11.75 14.25
C LEU A 10 -5.46 -10.52 13.83
N ALA A 11 -5.86 -9.80 12.76
CA ALA A 11 -5.19 -8.61 12.28
C ALA A 11 -5.24 -7.46 13.31
N LYS A 12 -6.38 -7.26 13.98
CA LYS A 12 -6.57 -6.27 15.04
C LYS A 12 -5.59 -6.43 16.21
N LEU A 13 -5.18 -7.65 16.52
CA LEU A 13 -4.15 -7.89 17.57
C LEU A 13 -2.80 -7.28 17.23
N PHE A 14 -2.54 -7.07 15.94
CA PHE A 14 -1.29 -6.50 15.46
C PHE A 14 -1.39 -4.99 15.22
N SER A 15 -2.40 -4.54 14.49
CA SER A 15 -2.50 -3.14 14.05
C SER A 15 -3.95 -2.68 13.94
N HIS A 16 -4.15 -1.37 14.18
CA HIS A 16 -5.39 -0.68 13.85
C HIS A 16 -5.57 -0.56 12.32
N THR A 17 -4.48 -0.38 11.56
CA THR A 17 -4.53 -0.33 10.10
C THR A 17 -4.45 -1.74 9.53
N VAL A 18 -5.50 -2.12 8.79
CA VAL A 18 -5.62 -3.44 8.16
C VAL A 18 -5.81 -3.26 6.66
N VAL A 19 -5.02 -3.99 5.87
CA VAL A 19 -5.08 -3.93 4.40
C VAL A 19 -5.64 -5.24 3.86
N PHE A 20 -6.72 -5.13 3.13
CA PHE A 20 -7.27 -6.20 2.31
C PHE A 20 -6.69 -6.10 0.90
N PHE A 21 -6.30 -7.23 0.30
CA PHE A 21 -5.84 -7.31 -1.08
C PHE A 21 -6.22 -8.67 -1.69
N THR A 22 -6.40 -8.70 -3.00
CA THR A 22 -6.71 -9.91 -3.77
C THR A 22 -5.57 -10.29 -4.72
N GLN A 23 -4.66 -9.38 -5.00
CA GLN A 23 -3.48 -9.60 -5.83
C GLN A 23 -2.21 -9.11 -5.10
N PRO A 24 -1.08 -9.79 -5.29
CA PRO A 24 -0.89 -11.05 -6.02
C PRO A 24 -1.49 -12.25 -5.26
N ALA A 25 -2.03 -13.23 -5.98
CA ALA A 25 -2.69 -14.40 -5.39
C ALA A 25 -1.70 -15.41 -4.79
N GLU A 26 -0.44 -15.35 -5.21
CA GLU A 26 0.61 -16.31 -4.86
C GLU A 26 1.25 -16.05 -3.49
N VAL A 27 0.80 -15.02 -2.75
CA VAL A 27 1.37 -14.74 -1.43
C VAL A 27 0.98 -15.80 -0.40
N GLN A 28 1.89 -16.02 0.55
CA GLN A 28 1.79 -17.10 1.54
C GLN A 28 0.50 -17.01 2.38
N SER A 29 0.10 -15.81 2.83
CA SER A 29 -1.13 -15.63 3.62
C SER A 29 -2.39 -15.99 2.82
N MET A 30 -2.42 -15.76 1.50
CA MET A 30 -3.51 -16.17 0.64
C MET A 30 -3.59 -17.70 0.52
N ALA A 31 -2.46 -18.38 0.34
CA ALA A 31 -2.40 -19.84 0.28
C ALA A 31 -2.89 -20.48 1.58
N PHE A 32 -2.39 -20.01 2.73
CA PHE A 32 -2.80 -20.52 4.05
C PHE A 32 -4.25 -20.18 4.40
N SER A 33 -4.82 -19.10 3.87
CA SER A 33 -6.21 -18.71 4.13
C SER A 33 -7.25 -19.75 3.71
N ASN A 34 -6.86 -20.73 2.89
CA ASN A 34 -7.72 -21.86 2.53
C ASN A 34 -7.84 -22.91 3.64
N PHE A 35 -6.98 -22.88 4.64
CA PHE A 35 -6.90 -23.89 5.71
C PHE A 35 -7.17 -23.28 7.09
N CYS A 36 -6.76 -22.04 7.32
CA CYS A 36 -6.91 -21.36 8.61
C CYS A 36 -6.87 -19.83 8.42
N PRO A 37 -7.33 -19.04 9.41
CA PRO A 37 -7.08 -17.62 9.42
C PRO A 37 -5.60 -17.33 9.30
N ALA A 38 -5.21 -16.56 8.29
CA ALA A 38 -3.83 -16.23 7.97
C ALA A 38 -3.71 -14.75 7.59
N ILE A 39 -2.72 -14.08 8.17
CA ILE A 39 -2.40 -12.68 7.89
C ILE A 39 -0.91 -12.51 7.65
N THR A 40 -0.54 -11.48 6.92
CA THR A 40 0.83 -10.96 6.84
C THR A 40 0.92 -9.74 7.74
N VAL A 41 1.97 -9.64 8.55
CA VAL A 41 2.21 -8.49 9.42
C VAL A 41 3.45 -7.72 8.96
N GLU A 42 3.31 -6.40 8.85
CA GLU A 42 4.40 -5.51 8.46
C GLU A 42 4.95 -4.83 9.72
N CYS A 43 6.17 -5.20 10.08
CA CYS A 43 6.78 -4.81 11.36
C CYS A 43 7.62 -3.52 11.30
N GLY A 44 7.46 -2.72 10.25
CA GLY A 44 8.25 -1.51 10.03
C GLY A 44 9.56 -1.75 9.28
N ARG A 45 10.49 -0.82 9.39
CA ARG A 45 11.75 -0.87 8.65
C ARG A 45 12.71 -1.92 9.22
N PRO A 46 13.46 -2.64 8.39
CA PRO A 46 14.47 -3.59 8.85
C PRO A 46 15.48 -2.95 9.80
N GLY A 47 15.75 -3.62 10.92
CA GLY A 47 16.70 -3.16 11.94
C GLY A 47 16.12 -2.24 13.02
N GLU A 48 14.87 -1.83 12.92
CA GLU A 48 14.21 -1.05 13.97
C GLU A 48 13.79 -1.94 15.15
N VAL A 49 14.28 -1.59 16.35
CA VAL A 49 13.99 -2.35 17.60
C VAL A 49 12.49 -2.36 17.91
N ASN A 50 11.79 -1.26 17.63
CA ASN A 50 10.35 -1.15 17.87
C ASN A 50 9.55 -2.18 17.05
N GLY A 51 9.92 -2.41 15.78
CA GLY A 51 9.29 -3.40 14.94
C GLY A 51 9.47 -4.83 15.46
N ILE A 52 10.69 -5.15 15.92
CA ILE A 52 11.00 -6.44 16.53
C ILE A 52 10.17 -6.67 17.80
N THR A 53 10.12 -5.67 18.68
CA THR A 53 9.34 -5.74 19.92
C THR A 53 7.85 -5.89 19.63
N HIS A 54 7.33 -5.18 18.64
CA HIS A 54 5.93 -5.26 18.23
C HIS A 54 5.57 -6.66 17.72
N ALA A 55 6.41 -7.22 16.84
CA ALA A 55 6.26 -8.59 16.34
C ALA A 55 6.27 -9.63 17.46
N LEU A 56 7.19 -9.49 18.42
CA LEU A 56 7.29 -10.40 19.57
C LEU A 56 6.02 -10.33 20.43
N ASN A 57 5.53 -9.12 20.73
CA ASN A 57 4.31 -8.92 21.51
C ASN A 57 3.11 -9.56 20.80
N PHE A 58 2.98 -9.37 19.50
CA PHE A 58 1.93 -10.00 18.71
C PHE A 58 1.98 -11.54 18.82
N LEU A 59 3.15 -12.15 18.62
CA LEU A 59 3.32 -13.60 18.77
C LEU A 59 2.94 -14.08 20.17
N GLN A 60 3.35 -13.37 21.22
CA GLN A 60 3.00 -13.70 22.59
C GLN A 60 1.50 -13.61 22.85
N HIS A 61 0.80 -12.63 22.25
CA HIS A 61 -0.65 -12.54 22.33
C HIS A 61 -1.32 -13.72 21.61
N CYS A 62 -0.89 -14.03 20.39
CA CYS A 62 -1.42 -15.17 19.64
C CYS A 62 -1.26 -16.50 20.40
N LEU A 63 -0.10 -16.74 21.02
CA LEU A 63 0.16 -17.97 21.78
C LEU A 63 -0.68 -18.11 23.07
N LYS A 64 -1.25 -17.00 23.57
CA LYS A 64 -2.14 -17.01 24.74
C LYS A 64 -3.61 -17.20 24.37
N LEU A 65 -3.97 -17.13 23.08
CA LEU A 65 -5.33 -17.38 22.65
C LEU A 65 -5.67 -18.85 22.78
N SER A 66 -6.79 -19.16 23.41
CA SER A 66 -7.36 -20.52 23.39
C SER A 66 -8.09 -20.79 22.06
N GLU A 67 -8.63 -19.73 21.46
CA GLU A 67 -9.31 -19.73 20.16
C GLU A 67 -9.23 -18.33 19.52
N ILE A 68 -9.31 -18.26 18.21
CA ILE A 68 -9.40 -16.97 17.50
C ILE A 68 -10.85 -16.48 17.64
N PRO A 69 -11.07 -15.24 18.14
CA PRO A 69 -12.42 -14.69 18.25
C PRO A 69 -13.10 -14.59 16.89
N THR A 70 -14.43 -14.77 16.87
CA THR A 70 -15.24 -14.72 15.63
C THR A 70 -16.31 -13.63 15.65
N GLN A 71 -16.29 -12.74 16.64
CA GLN A 71 -17.18 -11.60 16.68
C GLN A 71 -16.82 -10.60 15.57
N PRO A 72 -17.79 -9.90 14.98
CA PRO A 72 -17.50 -8.81 14.05
C PRO A 72 -16.52 -7.79 14.65
N VAL A 73 -15.70 -7.21 13.79
CA VAL A 73 -14.79 -6.11 14.15
C VAL A 73 -15.39 -4.82 13.60
N THR A 74 -15.48 -3.79 14.43
CA THR A 74 -16.12 -2.52 14.07
C THR A 74 -15.12 -1.53 13.44
N ALA A 75 -15.65 -0.51 12.77
CA ALA A 75 -14.85 0.58 12.20
C ALA A 75 -14.11 1.44 13.25
N GLU A 76 -14.51 1.37 14.52
CA GLU A 76 -13.80 2.01 15.63
C GLU A 76 -12.56 1.21 16.06
N GLU A 77 -12.58 -0.11 15.84
CA GLU A 77 -11.52 -1.02 16.26
C GLU A 77 -10.39 -1.13 15.22
N ILE A 78 -10.73 -1.04 13.93
CA ILE A 78 -9.74 -1.06 12.84
C ILE A 78 -10.10 -0.05 11.74
N ALA A 79 -9.08 0.48 11.09
CA ALA A 79 -9.19 1.19 9.82
C ALA A 79 -8.86 0.20 8.69
N LEU A 80 -9.88 -0.19 7.93
CA LEU A 80 -9.77 -1.19 6.88
C LEU A 80 -9.56 -0.51 5.52
N PHE A 81 -8.56 -0.95 4.78
CA PHE A 81 -8.23 -0.45 3.44
C PHE A 81 -8.20 -1.61 2.44
N HIS A 82 -8.54 -1.30 1.20
CA HIS A 82 -8.44 -2.24 0.07
C HIS A 82 -7.36 -1.75 -0.90
N THR A 83 -6.42 -2.59 -1.26
CA THR A 83 -5.48 -2.32 -2.34
C THR A 83 -6.22 -2.41 -3.66
N VAL A 84 -6.38 -1.30 -4.35
CA VAL A 84 -7.19 -1.17 -5.56
C VAL A 84 -6.38 -1.04 -6.84
N ALA A 85 -5.11 -0.65 -6.73
CA ALA A 85 -4.25 -0.48 -7.90
C ALA A 85 -2.75 -0.54 -7.55
N THR A 86 -1.94 -0.83 -8.58
CA THR A 86 -0.48 -0.84 -8.54
C THR A 86 0.05 0.22 -9.50
N VAL A 87 0.93 1.09 -9.04
CA VAL A 87 1.55 2.14 -9.84
C VAL A 87 2.90 1.69 -10.35
N LYS A 88 3.07 1.69 -11.67
CA LYS A 88 4.35 1.36 -12.32
C LYS A 88 4.91 2.57 -13.07
N VAL A 89 6.22 2.58 -13.18
CA VAL A 89 6.93 3.56 -14.02
C VAL A 89 7.61 2.78 -15.15
N PRO A 90 7.33 3.10 -16.42
CA PRO A 90 7.95 2.43 -17.55
C PRO A 90 9.49 2.46 -17.47
N ASP A 91 10.16 1.38 -17.88
CA ASP A 91 11.61 1.27 -17.82
C ASP A 91 12.35 2.34 -18.63
N THR A 92 11.70 2.87 -19.66
CA THR A 92 12.23 3.93 -20.53
C THR A 92 12.24 5.31 -19.85
N ILE A 93 11.55 5.50 -18.72
CA ILE A 93 11.41 6.78 -18.03
C ILE A 93 12.52 6.93 -16.98
N GLU A 94 13.33 7.95 -17.10
CA GLU A 94 14.36 8.27 -16.10
C GLU A 94 13.75 8.89 -14.86
N ILE A 95 13.93 8.24 -13.69
CA ILE A 95 13.40 8.68 -12.39
C ILE A 95 14.49 9.43 -11.62
N SER A 96 14.09 10.55 -11.00
CA SER A 96 14.91 11.28 -10.02
C SER A 96 14.08 11.66 -8.79
N PHE A 97 14.75 12.02 -7.70
CA PHE A 97 14.11 12.47 -6.46
C PHE A 97 14.65 13.84 -6.05
N GLY A 98 13.75 14.81 -5.83
CA GLY A 98 14.09 16.15 -5.33
C GLY A 98 14.89 17.05 -6.27
N THR A 99 15.31 16.54 -7.43
CA THR A 99 16.06 17.30 -8.45
C THR A 99 15.26 17.33 -9.75
N ALA A 100 15.44 18.37 -10.56
CA ALA A 100 14.74 18.50 -11.85
C ALA A 100 15.52 17.83 -12.99
N THR A 101 16.06 16.62 -12.74
CA THR A 101 16.79 15.84 -13.73
C THR A 101 16.00 14.58 -14.09
N GLY A 102 16.07 14.12 -15.33
CA GLY A 102 15.32 12.97 -15.83
C GLY A 102 13.90 13.33 -16.31
N ASP A 103 13.14 12.30 -16.63
CA ASP A 103 11.78 12.42 -17.18
C ASP A 103 10.72 12.61 -16.11
N LEU A 104 10.87 11.90 -14.98
CA LEU A 104 9.99 11.92 -13.82
C LEU A 104 10.78 12.31 -12.58
N CYS A 105 10.53 13.51 -12.08
CA CYS A 105 11.13 14.01 -10.85
C CYS A 105 10.15 13.92 -9.70
N LEU A 106 10.30 12.89 -8.87
CA LEU A 106 9.46 12.66 -7.70
C LEU A 106 9.90 13.55 -6.52
N ILE A 107 8.97 13.86 -5.62
CA ILE A 107 9.31 14.64 -4.42
C ILE A 107 10.27 13.85 -3.52
N ASN A 108 11.13 14.55 -2.82
CA ASN A 108 12.16 13.92 -1.98
C ASN A 108 11.56 13.17 -0.78
N GLU A 109 10.43 13.65 -0.28
CA GLU A 109 9.70 13.12 0.87
C GLU A 109 8.64 12.08 0.50
N LEU A 110 8.69 11.52 -0.73
CA LEU A 110 7.66 10.62 -1.25
C LEU A 110 7.40 9.41 -0.34
N ASP A 111 8.44 8.82 0.20
CA ASP A 111 8.36 7.67 1.12
C ASP A 111 7.67 7.98 2.47
N GLN A 112 7.56 9.27 2.82
CA GLN A 112 6.82 9.68 4.03
C GLN A 112 5.30 9.61 3.85
N LEU A 113 4.81 9.52 2.60
CA LEU A 113 3.38 9.36 2.32
C LEU A 113 2.87 7.93 2.57
N ASN A 114 3.77 6.96 2.81
CA ASN A 114 3.38 5.57 3.09
C ASN A 114 2.40 5.48 4.26
N PHE A 115 1.30 4.75 4.02
CA PHE A 115 0.24 4.50 5.00
C PHE A 115 -0.41 5.77 5.58
N GLN A 116 -0.43 6.86 4.80
CA GLN A 116 -1.18 8.07 5.10
C GLN A 116 -2.30 8.25 4.09
N GLU A 117 -3.52 8.52 4.57
CA GLU A 117 -4.60 8.96 3.68
C GLU A 117 -4.30 10.37 3.19
N ILE A 118 -3.96 10.50 1.92
CA ILE A 118 -3.62 11.77 1.29
C ILE A 118 -4.81 12.27 0.47
N PRO A 119 -5.10 13.58 0.51
CA PRO A 119 -6.21 14.16 -0.25
C PRO A 119 -5.88 14.25 -1.75
N ALA A 120 -6.91 14.48 -2.56
CA ALA A 120 -6.75 14.90 -3.94
C ALA A 120 -5.86 16.17 -4.03
N GLY A 121 -5.04 16.25 -5.06
CA GLY A 121 -4.09 17.35 -5.27
C GLY A 121 -2.76 17.19 -4.51
N THR A 122 -2.55 16.09 -3.78
CA THR A 122 -1.26 15.83 -3.13
C THR A 122 -0.17 15.64 -4.20
N PRO A 123 0.92 16.42 -4.16
CA PRO A 123 1.98 16.34 -5.15
C PRO A 123 2.79 15.04 -4.98
N PHE A 124 3.01 14.36 -6.10
CA PHE A 124 3.95 13.23 -6.20
C PHE A 124 5.26 13.64 -6.85
N GLY A 125 5.24 14.65 -7.72
CA GLY A 125 6.42 15.10 -8.43
C GLY A 125 6.12 16.00 -9.61
N ARG A 126 7.03 15.96 -10.58
CA ARG A 126 6.91 16.68 -11.86
C ARG A 126 7.32 15.75 -12.99
N VAL A 127 6.60 15.85 -14.09
CA VAL A 127 6.98 15.31 -15.38
C VAL A 127 7.78 16.38 -16.13
N CYS A 128 9.00 16.06 -16.53
CA CYS A 128 9.96 16.97 -17.13
C CYS A 128 10.21 16.67 -18.61
N SER A 129 9.59 15.62 -19.15
CA SER A 129 9.68 15.24 -20.56
C SER A 129 8.31 15.01 -21.17
N ASP A 130 8.24 15.14 -22.51
CA ASP A 130 7.02 14.86 -23.27
C ASP A 130 6.78 13.35 -23.49
N HIS A 131 7.68 12.49 -22.98
CA HIS A 131 7.59 11.04 -23.15
C HIS A 131 6.67 10.39 -22.13
N LEU A 132 6.37 11.05 -21.02
CA LEU A 132 5.48 10.56 -19.97
C LEU A 132 4.19 11.37 -19.94
N ASN A 133 3.12 10.83 -20.49
CA ASN A 133 1.81 11.47 -20.51
C ASN A 133 0.95 11.09 -19.30
N HIS A 134 1.17 9.92 -18.70
CA HIS A 134 0.49 9.41 -17.51
C HIS A 134 1.36 8.37 -16.81
N LEU A 135 1.09 8.10 -15.54
CA LEU A 135 1.64 6.93 -14.85
C LEU A 135 0.81 5.69 -15.19
N GLU A 136 1.47 4.57 -15.38
CA GLU A 136 0.80 3.29 -15.54
C GLU A 136 0.23 2.86 -14.18
N VAL A 137 -1.09 2.81 -14.06
CA VAL A 137 -1.78 2.41 -12.84
C VAL A 137 -2.70 1.23 -13.16
N TRP A 138 -2.30 0.06 -12.73
CA TRP A 138 -3.01 -1.18 -13.03
C TRP A 138 -3.97 -1.55 -11.91
N SER A 139 -5.27 -1.64 -12.22
CA SER A 139 -6.28 -2.16 -11.30
C SER A 139 -6.12 -3.67 -11.07
N GLU A 140 -6.81 -4.22 -10.07
CA GLU A 140 -6.84 -5.68 -9.82
C GLU A 140 -7.35 -6.48 -11.02
N SER A 141 -8.17 -5.88 -11.89
CA SER A 141 -8.63 -6.49 -13.14
C SER A 141 -7.66 -6.37 -14.31
N GLY A 142 -6.48 -5.76 -14.11
CA GLY A 142 -5.47 -5.54 -15.13
C GLY A 142 -5.81 -4.44 -16.14
N GLN A 143 -6.67 -3.51 -15.78
CA GLN A 143 -6.99 -2.33 -16.59
C GLN A 143 -6.10 -1.16 -16.16
N ASP A 144 -5.62 -0.35 -17.11
CA ASP A 144 -4.99 0.92 -16.79
C ASP A 144 -6.05 1.92 -16.34
N VAL A 145 -5.87 2.43 -15.13
CA VAL A 145 -6.76 3.39 -14.47
C VAL A 145 -6.01 4.66 -14.03
N GLY A 146 -4.89 4.97 -14.68
CA GLY A 146 -4.02 6.09 -14.32
C GLY A 146 -4.73 7.41 -14.15
N ASP A 147 -5.61 7.75 -15.07
CA ASP A 147 -6.37 9.02 -15.05
C ASP A 147 -7.35 9.10 -13.85
N ASN A 148 -7.71 7.96 -13.24
CA ASN A 148 -8.57 7.95 -12.05
C ASN A 148 -7.80 8.34 -10.78
N PHE A 149 -6.48 8.14 -10.77
CA PHE A 149 -5.65 8.33 -9.57
C PHE A 149 -4.70 9.50 -9.65
N PHE A 150 -4.26 9.86 -10.85
CA PHE A 150 -3.28 10.94 -11.04
C PHE A 150 -3.70 11.91 -12.14
N THR A 151 -3.28 13.14 -11.98
CA THR A 151 -3.34 14.18 -13.02
C THR A 151 -1.98 14.81 -13.21
N ILE A 152 -1.68 15.18 -14.48
CA ILE A 152 -0.51 15.97 -14.83
C ILE A 152 -1.00 17.32 -15.35
N GLN A 153 -0.76 18.38 -14.58
CA GLN A 153 -1.16 19.74 -14.95
C GLN A 153 0.05 20.69 -14.90
N GLY A 154 0.41 21.26 -16.04
CA GLY A 154 1.60 22.10 -16.14
C GLY A 154 2.88 21.39 -15.71
N GLY A 155 3.00 20.11 -16.04
CA GLY A 155 4.10 19.25 -15.63
C GLY A 155 4.05 18.79 -14.16
N ARG A 156 3.08 19.22 -13.34
CA ARG A 156 2.92 18.77 -11.95
C ARG A 156 2.12 17.47 -11.93
N LEU A 157 2.72 16.42 -11.38
CA LEU A 157 2.07 15.14 -11.10
C LEU A 157 1.47 15.17 -9.69
N GLN A 158 0.17 14.92 -9.57
CA GLN A 158 -0.55 14.94 -8.30
C GLN A 158 -1.70 13.94 -8.30
N THR A 159 -2.17 13.57 -7.11
CA THR A 159 -3.35 12.69 -6.96
C THR A 159 -4.62 13.40 -7.45
N SER A 160 -5.53 12.65 -8.10
CA SER A 160 -6.85 13.14 -8.56
C SER A 160 -7.97 12.91 -7.53
N LYS A 161 -7.77 11.99 -6.59
CA LYS A 161 -8.71 11.65 -5.53
C LYS A 161 -7.98 11.29 -4.22
N PRO A 162 -8.69 11.25 -3.08
CA PRO A 162 -8.11 10.74 -1.84
C PRO A 162 -7.68 9.29 -2.00
N VAL A 163 -6.51 8.93 -1.47
CA VAL A 163 -5.93 7.59 -1.57
C VAL A 163 -4.90 7.39 -0.45
N MET A 164 -4.63 6.14 -0.09
CA MET A 164 -3.52 5.81 0.81
C MET A 164 -2.47 5.00 0.04
N PRO A 165 -1.28 5.56 -0.22
CA PRO A 165 -0.20 4.79 -0.83
C PRO A 165 0.47 3.87 0.19
N SER A 166 0.97 2.74 -0.30
CA SER A 166 1.83 1.83 0.46
C SER A 166 3.01 1.36 -0.38
N MET A 167 4.05 0.89 0.28
CA MET A 167 5.29 0.38 -0.33
C MET A 167 6.02 1.43 -1.19
N LEU A 168 5.75 2.72 -0.99
CA LEU A 168 6.53 3.79 -1.60
C LEU A 168 8.00 3.67 -1.19
N THR A 169 8.88 3.68 -2.17
CA THR A 169 10.33 3.62 -1.98
C THR A 169 11.03 4.66 -2.86
N LYS A 170 12.24 5.04 -2.47
CA LYS A 170 13.15 5.84 -3.30
C LYS A 170 14.25 5.00 -3.95
N ASP A 171 14.21 3.70 -3.74
CA ASP A 171 15.12 2.76 -4.38
C ASP A 171 14.65 2.47 -5.81
N ILE A 172 15.38 3.00 -6.79
CA ILE A 172 15.02 2.89 -8.21
C ILE A 172 15.05 1.42 -8.67
N GLU A 173 15.92 0.59 -8.13
CA GLU A 173 16.00 -0.83 -8.49
C GLU A 173 14.73 -1.56 -8.05
N ILE A 174 14.24 -1.28 -6.84
CA ILE A 174 12.99 -1.83 -6.34
C ILE A 174 11.80 -1.34 -7.18
N ILE A 175 11.73 -0.04 -7.50
CA ILE A 175 10.68 0.53 -8.35
C ILE A 175 10.62 -0.18 -9.71
N ARG A 176 11.79 -0.50 -10.30
CA ARG A 176 11.88 -1.21 -11.59
C ARG A 176 11.47 -2.68 -11.49
N GLN A 177 11.85 -3.34 -10.40
CA GLN A 177 11.58 -4.77 -10.22
C GLN A 177 10.11 -5.05 -9.88
N ASP A 178 9.45 -4.15 -9.16
CA ASP A 178 8.09 -4.35 -8.66
C ASP A 178 7.17 -3.21 -9.09
N CYS A 179 7.14 -2.11 -8.33
CA CYS A 179 6.26 -0.95 -8.56
C CYS A 179 6.77 0.29 -7.81
N LEU A 180 6.23 1.45 -8.18
CA LEU A 180 6.43 2.69 -7.40
C LEU A 180 5.68 2.62 -6.07
N CYS A 181 4.43 2.15 -6.10
CA CYS A 181 3.61 1.94 -4.91
C CYS A 181 2.34 1.13 -5.23
N TYR A 182 1.69 0.66 -4.19
CA TYR A 182 0.29 0.25 -4.23
C TYR A 182 -0.60 1.41 -3.77
N LEU A 183 -1.80 1.52 -4.33
CA LEU A 183 -2.81 2.49 -3.93
C LEU A 183 -3.95 1.77 -3.22
N MET A 184 -4.35 2.32 -2.09
CA MET A 184 -5.40 1.76 -1.25
C MET A 184 -6.51 2.78 -1.04
N GLU A 185 -7.74 2.29 -0.98
CA GLU A 185 -8.93 3.07 -0.61
C GLU A 185 -9.53 2.51 0.68
N ARG A 186 -10.12 3.39 1.49
CA ARG A 186 -10.80 2.97 2.72
C ARG A 186 -12.03 2.13 2.38
N LEU A 187 -12.17 0.98 3.05
CA LEU A 187 -13.38 0.19 3.04
C LEU A 187 -14.24 0.56 4.25
N GLU A 188 -15.49 0.92 3.99
CA GLU A 188 -16.48 1.01 5.05
C GLU A 188 -16.89 -0.39 5.48
N HIS A 189 -16.85 -0.67 6.77
CA HIS A 189 -17.33 -1.90 7.36
C HIS A 189 -18.10 -1.59 8.63
N THR A 190 -19.11 -2.38 8.88
CA THR A 190 -20.06 -2.21 10.02
C THR A 190 -19.84 -3.29 11.06
#